data_0fb8cd1746f8cb438e709d41bd7e85cf
#
_entry.id   0fb8cd1746f8cb438e709d41bd7e85cf
#
_cell.length_a   1.000
_cell.length_b   1.000
_cell.length_c   1.000
_cell.angle_alpha   90.00
_cell.angle_beta   90.00
_cell.angle_gamma   90.00
#
_symmetry.space_group_name_H-M   'P 1'
#
loop_
_entity.id
_entity.type
_entity.pdbx_description
1 polymer ?
#
loop_
_entity_poly.entity_id
_entity_poly.type
_entity_poly.pdbx_seq_one_letter_code
_entity_poly.pdbx_strand_id
1 'polypeptide(L)'
;MGSDIVSTKPKSLTADPVEVQEWRRGLGFGSLRARIFAVNIIAVIVLAIMLLYLDTVRSRLLEERTAALAHQATTIAGFAADLPPTLRIASLERRSFDRGTRLRLYGGDGAVMADNWRAPAATRFSIEDPAQQTWRRRSARFIDRALEVVGSFQRIPVYFEVQPDRAAHWSEIAALRGARPVTTLRRAADGSFVLGAAAAVGGIGTIHLTDNAGDLTRILRAERLTSFW
;
A
#
# COMPACT_ATOMS: atom_id res chain seq x y z
N MET A 1 -52.53 -36.85 -78.10
CA MET A 1 -52.70 -36.37 -76.71
C MET A 1 -51.35 -36.25 -76.13
N GLY A 2 -50.81 -35.05 -76.17
CA GLY A 2 -49.49 -34.74 -75.70
C GLY A 2 -49.53 -34.37 -74.22
N SER A 3 -48.58 -34.83 -73.51
CA SER A 3 -48.31 -34.38 -72.10
C SER A 3 -46.95 -33.71 -72.05
N ASP A 4 -47.01 -32.40 -71.92
CA ASP A 4 -45.84 -31.55 -71.74
C ASP A 4 -45.27 -31.77 -70.34
N ILE A 5 -44.04 -32.28 -70.27
CA ILE A 5 -43.27 -32.36 -69.03
C ILE A 5 -42.48 -31.04 -68.85
N VAL A 6 -42.95 -30.18 -67.97
CA VAL A 6 -42.23 -28.95 -67.55
C VAL A 6 -41.06 -29.34 -66.66
N SER A 7 -39.85 -29.22 -67.20
CA SER A 7 -38.60 -29.39 -66.49
C SER A 7 -38.30 -28.11 -65.72
N THR A 8 -38.50 -28.11 -64.39
CA THR A 8 -38.08 -27.07 -63.49
C THR A 8 -36.62 -27.27 -63.07
N LYS A 9 -35.74 -26.46 -63.62
CA LYS A 9 -34.31 -26.39 -63.28
C LYS A 9 -34.13 -25.74 -61.89
N PRO A 10 -33.37 -26.34 -60.95
CA PRO A 10 -33.14 -25.71 -59.65
C PRO A 10 -32.25 -24.50 -59.83
N LYS A 11 -32.70 -23.39 -59.26
CA LYS A 11 -31.98 -22.11 -59.18
C LYS A 11 -30.84 -22.26 -58.13
N SER A 12 -29.60 -22.32 -58.65
CA SER A 12 -28.41 -22.29 -57.81
C SER A 12 -28.33 -20.94 -57.07
N LEU A 13 -28.49 -20.96 -55.74
CA LEU A 13 -28.15 -19.86 -54.85
C LEU A 13 -26.62 -19.74 -54.78
N THR A 14 -26.04 -19.06 -55.75
CA THR A 14 -24.69 -18.51 -55.61
C THR A 14 -24.81 -17.27 -54.71
N ALA A 15 -24.42 -17.41 -53.46
CA ALA A 15 -24.24 -16.26 -52.58
C ALA A 15 -23.19 -15.36 -53.21
N ASP A 16 -23.55 -14.10 -53.40
CA ASP A 16 -22.67 -13.06 -53.94
C ASP A 16 -21.43 -12.90 -53.03
N PRO A 17 -20.22 -12.95 -53.59
CA PRO A 17 -18.99 -12.78 -52.81
C PRO A 17 -18.74 -11.31 -52.39
N VAL A 18 -19.67 -10.40 -52.61
CA VAL A 18 -19.50 -8.98 -52.37
C VAL A 18 -19.70 -8.59 -50.90
N GLU A 19 -20.47 -9.36 -50.12
CA GLU A 19 -20.80 -9.00 -48.74
C GLU A 19 -19.68 -9.28 -47.71
N VAL A 20 -18.73 -10.15 -48.04
CA VAL A 20 -17.63 -10.49 -47.11
C VAL A 20 -16.48 -9.46 -47.17
N GLN A 21 -16.44 -8.61 -48.18
CA GLN A 21 -15.34 -7.68 -48.42
C GLN A 21 -15.54 -6.31 -47.74
N GLU A 22 -16.74 -5.98 -47.28
CA GLU A 22 -17.01 -4.67 -46.64
C GLU A 22 -16.57 -4.62 -45.18
N TRP A 23 -16.52 -5.76 -44.48
CA TRP A 23 -16.07 -5.78 -43.08
C TRP A 23 -14.56 -5.57 -42.90
N ARG A 24 -13.76 -5.75 -43.92
CA ARG A 24 -12.31 -5.51 -43.89
C ARG A 24 -11.90 -4.04 -44.11
N ARG A 25 -12.81 -3.19 -44.58
CA ARG A 25 -12.50 -1.77 -44.82
C ARG A 25 -12.72 -0.84 -43.65
N GLY A 26 -13.30 -1.32 -42.54
CA GLY A 26 -13.64 -0.50 -41.36
C GLY A 26 -12.47 -0.12 -40.43
N LEU A 27 -11.36 -0.86 -40.48
CA LEU A 27 -10.17 -0.55 -39.69
C LEU A 27 -9.06 0.00 -40.58
N GLY A 28 -9.30 1.18 -41.12
CA GLY A 28 -8.31 1.91 -41.92
C GLY A 28 -7.09 2.37 -41.14
N PHE A 29 -6.25 1.43 -40.70
CA PHE A 29 -4.91 1.74 -40.17
C PHE A 29 -3.96 2.35 -41.24
N GLY A 30 -4.48 2.76 -42.39
CA GLY A 30 -3.72 3.30 -43.49
C GLY A 30 -3.42 4.78 -43.42
N SER A 31 -4.12 5.56 -42.59
CA SER A 31 -3.84 6.99 -42.49
C SER A 31 -2.72 7.27 -41.50
N LEU A 32 -1.80 8.19 -41.85
CA LEU A 32 -0.71 8.62 -40.97
C LEU A 32 -1.26 9.07 -39.59
N ARG A 33 -2.40 9.71 -39.56
CA ARG A 33 -3.09 10.12 -38.33
C ARG A 33 -3.49 8.93 -37.45
N ALA A 34 -4.02 7.85 -38.03
CA ALA A 34 -4.40 6.65 -37.29
C ALA A 34 -3.18 5.93 -36.69
N ARG A 35 -2.05 5.92 -37.39
CA ARG A 35 -0.78 5.35 -36.86
C ARG A 35 -0.24 6.17 -35.70
N ILE A 36 -0.20 7.50 -35.82
CA ILE A 36 0.23 8.39 -34.74
C ILE A 36 -0.69 8.23 -33.53
N PHE A 37 -2.00 8.16 -33.73
CA PHE A 37 -2.95 7.98 -32.64
C PHE A 37 -2.80 6.61 -31.96
N ALA A 38 -2.59 5.54 -32.74
CA ALA A 38 -2.37 4.19 -32.22
C ALA A 38 -1.09 4.11 -31.35
N VAL A 39 0.01 4.71 -31.80
CA VAL A 39 1.27 4.77 -31.01
C VAL A 39 1.07 5.51 -29.69
N ASN A 40 0.36 6.64 -29.71
CA ASN A 40 0.07 7.40 -28.51
C ASN A 40 -0.83 6.64 -27.54
N ILE A 41 -1.85 5.92 -28.02
CA ILE A 41 -2.71 5.06 -27.19
C ILE A 41 -1.90 3.94 -26.57
N ILE A 42 -1.04 3.26 -27.36
CA ILE A 42 -0.19 2.19 -26.83
C ILE A 42 0.72 2.74 -25.72
N ALA A 43 1.35 3.90 -25.92
CA ALA A 43 2.17 4.52 -24.91
C ALA A 43 1.40 4.83 -23.60
N VAL A 44 0.17 5.33 -23.72
CA VAL A 44 -0.71 5.58 -22.57
C VAL A 44 -1.10 4.28 -21.86
N ILE A 45 -1.42 3.22 -22.62
CA ILE A 45 -1.77 1.90 -22.07
C ILE A 45 -0.56 1.32 -21.31
N VAL A 46 0.63 1.36 -21.89
CA VAL A 46 1.86 0.88 -21.24
C VAL A 46 2.13 1.64 -19.96
N LEU A 47 1.99 2.97 -19.98
CA LEU A 47 2.13 3.80 -18.79
C LEU A 47 1.10 3.42 -17.70
N ALA A 48 -0.16 3.22 -18.08
CA ALA A 48 -1.21 2.82 -17.14
C ALA A 48 -0.92 1.44 -16.52
N ILE A 49 -0.49 0.46 -17.32
CA ILE A 49 -0.09 -0.88 -16.84
C ILE A 49 1.09 -0.75 -15.87
N MET A 50 2.09 0.06 -16.19
CA MET A 50 3.25 0.26 -15.33
C MET A 50 2.86 0.91 -13.98
N LEU A 51 1.95 1.88 -13.99
CA LEU A 51 1.44 2.49 -12.76
C LEU A 51 0.67 1.48 -11.89
N LEU A 52 -0.18 0.65 -12.50
CA LEU A 52 -0.90 -0.42 -11.79
C LEU A 52 0.06 -1.47 -11.22
N TYR A 53 1.10 -1.82 -11.97
CA TYR A 53 2.14 -2.75 -11.49
C TYR A 53 2.88 -2.17 -10.28
N LEU A 54 3.31 -0.91 -10.34
CA LEU A 54 3.99 -0.24 -9.22
C LEU A 54 3.09 -0.15 -7.98
N ASP A 55 1.79 0.10 -8.16
CA ASP A 55 0.84 0.12 -7.03
C ASP A 55 0.69 -1.26 -6.40
N THR A 56 0.62 -2.32 -7.21
CA THR A 56 0.57 -3.70 -6.72
C THR A 56 1.83 -4.08 -5.93
N VAL A 57 3.02 -3.74 -6.43
CA VAL A 57 4.29 -3.99 -5.73
C VAL A 57 4.33 -3.24 -4.41
N ARG A 58 3.90 -1.98 -4.41
CA ARG A 58 3.84 -1.16 -3.19
C ARG A 58 2.92 -1.78 -2.13
N SER A 59 1.73 -2.21 -2.54
CA SER A 59 0.76 -2.83 -1.63
C SER A 59 1.32 -4.11 -1.01
N ARG A 60 1.94 -4.98 -1.81
CA ARG A 60 2.58 -6.21 -1.32
C ARG A 60 3.69 -5.92 -0.32
N LEU A 61 4.59 -4.96 -0.61
CA LEU A 61 5.66 -4.60 0.31
C LEU A 61 5.13 -4.04 1.63
N LEU A 62 4.05 -3.26 1.61
CA LEU A 62 3.41 -2.77 2.82
C LEU A 62 2.74 -3.90 3.61
N GLU A 63 2.09 -4.84 2.94
CA GLU A 63 1.49 -6.02 3.57
C GLU A 63 2.56 -6.90 4.24
N GLU A 64 3.66 -7.20 3.56
CA GLU A 64 4.78 -7.97 4.11
C GLU A 64 5.39 -7.27 5.33
N ARG A 65 5.61 -5.96 5.26
CA ARG A 65 6.11 -5.17 6.39
C ARG A 65 5.14 -5.17 7.57
N THR A 66 3.86 -5.03 7.29
CA THR A 66 2.82 -5.05 8.30
C THR A 66 2.74 -6.42 8.99
N ALA A 67 2.80 -7.50 8.22
CA ALA A 67 2.84 -8.85 8.75
C ALA A 67 4.11 -9.12 9.58
N ALA A 68 5.27 -8.66 9.12
CA ALA A 68 6.52 -8.77 9.85
C ALA A 68 6.46 -8.01 11.19
N LEU A 69 5.91 -6.79 11.19
CA LEU A 69 5.75 -6.00 12.42
C LEU A 69 4.77 -6.66 13.41
N ALA A 70 3.68 -7.25 12.90
CA ALA A 70 2.73 -8.01 13.71
C ALA A 70 3.38 -9.24 14.37
N HIS A 71 4.16 -9.99 13.60
CA HIS A 71 4.91 -11.13 14.11
C HIS A 71 5.93 -10.69 15.17
N GLN A 72 6.65 -9.61 14.92
CA GLN A 72 7.59 -9.03 15.87
C GLN A 72 6.90 -8.60 17.17
N ALA A 73 5.73 -7.95 17.08
CA ALA A 73 4.94 -7.56 18.24
C ALA A 73 4.53 -8.78 19.08
N THR A 74 4.07 -9.85 18.42
CA THR A 74 3.68 -11.10 19.09
C THR A 74 4.88 -11.77 19.77
N THR A 75 6.02 -11.84 19.10
CA THR A 75 7.25 -12.42 19.64
C THR A 75 7.73 -11.64 20.87
N ILE A 76 7.70 -10.31 20.81
CA ILE A 76 8.08 -9.46 21.95
C ILE A 76 7.06 -9.58 23.09
N ALA A 77 5.78 -9.70 22.78
CA ALA A 77 4.74 -9.91 23.78
C ALA A 77 4.93 -11.22 24.54
N GLY A 78 5.23 -12.33 23.83
CA GLY A 78 5.59 -13.60 24.45
C GLY A 78 6.82 -13.46 25.35
N PHE A 79 7.91 -12.90 24.81
CA PHE A 79 9.12 -12.65 25.61
C PHE A 79 8.84 -11.79 26.87
N ALA A 80 8.03 -10.74 26.74
CA ALA A 80 7.67 -9.89 27.86
C ALA A 80 6.81 -10.61 28.90
N ALA A 81 5.95 -11.54 28.50
CA ALA A 81 5.15 -12.36 29.40
C ALA A 81 6.01 -13.28 30.27
N ASP A 82 7.06 -13.86 29.68
CA ASP A 82 7.97 -14.81 30.34
C ASP A 82 8.98 -14.13 31.29
N LEU A 83 9.18 -12.81 31.13
CA LEU A 83 10.12 -12.07 31.99
C LEU A 83 9.56 -11.79 33.39
N PRO A 84 10.42 -11.92 34.45
CA PRO A 84 10.08 -11.44 35.77
C PRO A 84 9.69 -9.95 35.73
N PRO A 85 8.71 -9.49 36.55
CA PRO A 85 8.26 -8.08 36.57
C PRO A 85 9.40 -7.08 36.78
N THR A 86 10.39 -7.42 37.59
CA THR A 86 11.55 -6.59 37.90
C THR A 86 12.47 -6.32 36.72
N LEU A 87 12.57 -7.26 35.78
CA LEU A 87 13.45 -7.16 34.61
C LEU A 87 12.72 -6.69 33.35
N ARG A 88 11.41 -6.84 33.32
CA ARG A 88 10.58 -6.61 32.11
C ARG A 88 10.73 -5.21 31.53
N ILE A 89 10.49 -4.18 32.35
CA ILE A 89 10.56 -2.78 31.91
C ILE A 89 11.95 -2.45 31.38
N ALA A 90 12.99 -2.72 32.18
CA ALA A 90 14.37 -2.42 31.80
C ALA A 90 14.85 -3.18 30.55
N SER A 91 14.37 -4.41 30.34
CA SER A 91 14.70 -5.20 29.15
C SER A 91 14.03 -4.67 27.89
N LEU A 92 12.79 -4.22 27.99
CA LEU A 92 12.06 -3.63 26.86
C LEU A 92 12.60 -2.24 26.49
N GLU A 93 12.92 -1.40 27.47
CA GLU A 93 13.49 -0.06 27.22
C GLU A 93 14.88 -0.11 26.58
N ARG A 94 15.69 -1.12 26.92
CA ARG A 94 17.02 -1.32 26.30
C ARG A 94 16.97 -1.95 24.91
N ARG A 95 15.80 -2.38 24.45
CA ARG A 95 15.68 -3.01 23.16
C ARG A 95 15.83 -1.99 22.04
N SER A 96 16.85 -2.15 21.23
CA SER A 96 17.09 -1.32 20.05
C SER A 96 16.66 -2.04 18.78
N PHE A 97 16.25 -1.27 17.79
CA PHE A 97 15.88 -1.75 16.45
C PHE A 97 16.63 -0.91 15.42
N ASP A 98 17.19 -1.57 14.40
CA ASP A 98 18.02 -0.92 13.37
C ASP A 98 17.32 0.24 12.63
N ARG A 99 15.99 0.17 12.52
CA ARG A 99 15.18 1.18 11.82
C ARG A 99 14.56 2.23 12.75
N GLY A 100 14.90 2.20 14.04
CA GLY A 100 14.33 3.11 15.02
C GLY A 100 12.87 2.80 15.38
N THR A 101 12.41 1.57 15.18
CA THR A 101 11.07 1.13 15.60
C THR A 101 10.85 1.45 17.08
N ARG A 102 9.76 2.15 17.37
CA ARG A 102 9.37 2.46 18.74
C ARG A 102 8.60 1.30 19.35
N LEU A 103 9.03 0.87 20.51
CA LEU A 103 8.39 -0.15 21.33
C LEU A 103 7.83 0.47 22.59
N ARG A 104 6.54 0.25 22.83
CA ARG A 104 5.86 0.67 24.06
C ARG A 104 5.15 -0.51 24.71
N LEU A 105 5.21 -0.60 26.03
CA LEU A 105 4.37 -1.47 26.83
C LEU A 105 3.35 -0.62 27.56
N TYR A 106 2.08 -0.86 27.31
CA TYR A 106 0.97 -0.24 28.05
C TYR A 106 0.45 -1.21 29.10
N GLY A 107 0.22 -0.70 30.31
CA GLY A 107 -0.43 -1.45 31.38
C GLY A 107 -1.93 -1.62 31.16
N GLY A 108 -2.57 -2.37 32.03
CA GLY A 108 -4.03 -2.56 32.02
C GLY A 108 -4.83 -1.27 32.24
N ASP A 109 -4.24 -0.27 32.86
CA ASP A 109 -4.76 1.09 33.04
C ASP A 109 -4.57 2.01 31.80
N GLY A 110 -3.94 1.48 30.77
CA GLY A 110 -3.61 2.19 29.54
C GLY A 110 -2.46 3.19 29.65
N ALA A 111 -1.71 3.22 30.77
CA ALA A 111 -0.52 4.03 30.91
C ALA A 111 0.70 3.36 30.29
N VAL A 112 1.68 4.16 29.81
CA VAL A 112 2.94 3.64 29.28
C VAL A 112 3.85 3.20 30.44
N MET A 113 4.09 1.90 30.52
CA MET A 113 5.01 1.28 31.49
C MET A 113 6.47 1.29 31.02
N ALA A 114 6.70 0.98 29.73
CA ALA A 114 8.02 0.99 29.12
C ALA A 114 7.97 1.63 27.74
N ASP A 115 9.06 2.31 27.35
CA ASP A 115 9.23 2.94 26.04
C ASP A 115 10.73 2.92 25.70
N ASN A 116 11.11 2.18 24.65
CA ASN A 116 12.51 2.06 24.25
C ASN A 116 13.13 3.40 23.79
N TRP A 117 12.32 4.37 23.42
CA TRP A 117 12.82 5.71 23.06
C TRP A 117 13.22 6.56 24.27
N ARG A 118 12.94 6.12 25.49
CA ARG A 118 13.46 6.76 26.71
C ARG A 118 14.96 6.50 26.90
N ALA A 119 15.50 5.42 26.31
CA ALA A 119 16.93 5.15 26.40
C ALA A 119 17.75 6.25 25.69
N PRO A 120 18.86 6.73 26.30
CA PRO A 120 19.68 7.81 25.72
C PRO A 120 20.27 7.48 24.35
N ALA A 121 20.60 6.20 24.11
CA ALA A 121 21.18 5.72 22.86
C ALA A 121 20.13 5.16 21.89
N ALA A 122 18.83 5.43 22.09
CA ALA A 122 17.79 4.90 21.26
C ALA A 122 17.85 5.46 19.82
N THR A 123 17.92 4.59 18.86
CA THR A 123 17.68 4.94 17.45
C THR A 123 16.21 5.30 17.30
N ARG A 124 15.93 6.51 16.83
CA ARG A 124 14.55 6.98 16.61
C ARG A 124 14.34 7.23 15.14
N PHE A 125 13.19 6.82 14.60
CA PHE A 125 12.81 7.31 13.29
C PHE A 125 12.42 8.80 13.39
N SER A 126 12.72 9.57 12.35
CA SER A 126 12.28 10.96 12.26
C SER A 126 11.24 11.12 11.16
N ILE A 127 10.26 11.97 11.42
CA ILE A 127 9.31 12.45 10.41
C ILE A 127 9.80 13.81 9.96
N GLU A 128 10.12 13.95 8.67
CA GLU A 128 10.62 15.22 8.14
C GLU A 128 9.54 16.30 8.22
N ASP A 129 9.92 17.50 8.68
CA ASP A 129 9.02 18.65 8.68
C ASP A 129 8.61 18.98 7.24
N PRO A 130 7.31 19.02 6.92
CA PRO A 130 6.82 19.38 5.58
C PRO A 130 7.31 20.74 5.08
N ALA A 131 7.60 21.68 5.99
CA ALA A 131 8.10 23.03 5.66
C ALA A 131 9.53 23.00 5.10
N GLN A 132 10.35 22.03 5.52
CA GLN A 132 11.75 21.89 5.09
C GLN A 132 11.91 21.09 3.79
N GLN A 133 10.82 20.60 3.21
CA GLN A 133 10.87 19.80 1.99
C GLN A 133 11.08 20.66 0.74
N THR A 134 11.96 20.18 -0.14
CA THR A 134 12.26 20.82 -1.44
C THR A 134 11.02 20.90 -2.34
N TRP A 135 10.99 21.85 -3.26
CA TRP A 135 9.88 22.08 -4.20
C TRP A 135 9.56 20.80 -5.04
N ARG A 136 10.58 20.00 -5.38
CA ARG A 136 10.41 18.70 -6.09
C ARG A 136 9.55 17.71 -5.29
N ARG A 137 9.70 17.70 -3.97
CA ARG A 137 8.87 16.85 -3.09
C ARG A 137 7.43 17.39 -2.96
N ARG A 138 7.24 18.72 -3.08
CA ARG A 138 5.90 19.32 -3.08
C ARG A 138 5.12 18.98 -4.36
N SER A 139 5.77 19.02 -5.53
CA SER A 139 5.12 18.64 -6.80
C SER A 139 4.79 17.15 -6.87
N ALA A 140 5.66 16.27 -6.36
CA ALA A 140 5.37 14.84 -6.26
C ALA A 140 4.12 14.55 -5.40
N ARG A 141 3.93 15.28 -4.29
CA ARG A 141 2.72 15.15 -3.46
C ARG A 141 1.44 15.63 -4.16
N PHE A 142 1.55 16.63 -5.03
CA PHE A 142 0.41 17.09 -5.82
C PHE A 142 -0.04 16.00 -6.80
N ILE A 143 0.90 15.33 -7.45
CA ILE A 143 0.63 14.19 -8.34
C ILE A 143 0.05 13.01 -7.55
N ASP A 144 0.63 12.66 -6.39
CA ASP A 144 0.09 11.61 -5.52
C ASP A 144 -1.36 11.91 -5.10
N ARG A 145 -1.65 13.18 -4.77
CA ARG A 145 -3.01 13.61 -4.40
C ARG A 145 -3.99 13.57 -5.56
N ALA A 146 -3.54 13.93 -6.77
CA ALA A 146 -4.36 13.83 -7.97
C ALA A 146 -4.70 12.37 -8.31
N LEU A 147 -3.75 11.45 -8.12
CA LEU A 147 -3.96 10.01 -8.31
C LEU A 147 -4.88 9.41 -7.23
N GLU A 148 -4.84 9.93 -5.99
CA GLU A 148 -5.76 9.52 -4.91
C GLU A 148 -7.23 9.86 -5.22
N VAL A 149 -7.49 10.92 -5.98
CA VAL A 149 -8.85 11.30 -6.39
C VAL A 149 -9.42 10.31 -7.41
N VAL A 150 -8.57 9.68 -8.21
CA VAL A 150 -8.97 8.71 -9.25
C VAL A 150 -9.11 7.29 -8.69
N GLY A 151 -8.39 6.96 -7.60
CA GLY A 151 -8.48 5.65 -6.93
C GLY A 151 -9.35 5.72 -5.68
N SER A 152 -10.27 4.78 -5.52
CA SER A 152 -11.12 4.62 -4.32
C SER A 152 -10.29 4.19 -3.10
N PHE A 153 -9.29 4.99 -2.71
CA PHE A 153 -8.43 4.65 -1.57
C PHE A 153 -9.14 4.93 -0.26
N GLN A 154 -9.23 3.89 0.56
CA GLN A 154 -9.64 3.98 1.95
C GLN A 154 -8.86 5.11 2.63
N ARG A 155 -9.54 6.04 3.28
CA ARG A 155 -8.92 7.19 3.96
C ARG A 155 -7.95 6.69 5.02
N ILE A 156 -6.64 6.78 4.73
CA ILE A 156 -5.58 6.40 5.67
C ILE A 156 -5.53 7.48 6.76
N PRO A 157 -5.70 7.11 8.06
CA PRO A 157 -5.66 8.06 9.15
C PRO A 157 -4.28 8.72 9.26
N VAL A 158 -4.26 9.96 9.74
CA VAL A 158 -3.02 10.71 9.94
C VAL A 158 -2.32 10.21 11.21
N TYR A 159 -0.99 10.04 11.13
CA TYR A 159 -0.16 9.75 12.30
C TYR A 159 0.23 11.06 12.99
N PHE A 160 0.05 11.10 14.28
CA PHE A 160 0.57 12.15 15.16
C PHE A 160 0.89 11.56 16.53
N GLU A 161 1.91 12.08 17.16
CA GLU A 161 2.22 11.72 18.55
C GLU A 161 1.35 12.54 19.50
N VAL A 162 0.63 11.83 20.37
CA VAL A 162 -0.25 12.43 21.37
C VAL A 162 0.47 12.42 22.71
N GLN A 163 0.37 13.53 23.44
CA GLN A 163 0.85 13.62 24.81
C GLN A 163 -0.29 14.12 25.71
N PRO A 164 -0.53 13.47 26.87
CA PRO A 164 0.15 12.25 27.35
C PRO A 164 -0.17 11.03 26.51
N ASP A 165 0.84 10.17 26.29
CA ASP A 165 0.70 8.94 25.52
C ASP A 165 -0.09 7.89 26.32
N ARG A 166 -1.22 7.44 25.77
CA ARG A 166 -2.10 6.44 26.38
C ARG A 166 -2.58 5.43 25.35
N ALA A 167 -2.82 4.22 25.80
CA ALA A 167 -3.34 3.12 24.98
C ALA A 167 -4.61 3.50 24.19
N ALA A 168 -5.49 4.29 24.78
CA ALA A 168 -6.76 4.71 24.16
C ALA A 168 -6.59 5.55 22.88
N HIS A 169 -5.42 6.16 22.64
CA HIS A 169 -5.15 6.91 21.42
C HIS A 169 -4.84 6.02 20.21
N TRP A 170 -4.60 4.72 20.44
CA TRP A 170 -4.18 3.78 19.42
C TRP A 170 -5.32 2.83 19.07
N SER A 171 -5.88 3.00 17.87
CA SER A 171 -7.01 2.19 17.40
C SER A 171 -6.71 0.69 17.35
N GLU A 172 -5.46 0.31 17.06
CA GLU A 172 -5.01 -1.08 17.07
C GLU A 172 -5.02 -1.69 18.47
N ILE A 173 -4.72 -0.91 19.50
CA ILE A 173 -4.84 -1.36 20.89
C ILE A 173 -6.33 -1.50 21.27
N ALA A 174 -7.13 -0.50 20.92
CA ALA A 174 -8.58 -0.53 21.17
C ALA A 174 -9.30 -1.68 20.43
N ALA A 175 -8.80 -2.04 19.25
CA ALA A 175 -9.34 -3.14 18.45
C ALA A 175 -8.82 -4.52 18.85
N LEU A 176 -7.79 -4.61 19.71
CA LEU A 176 -7.17 -5.85 20.13
C LEU A 176 -8.19 -6.74 20.87
N ARG A 177 -8.38 -7.97 20.39
CA ARG A 177 -9.24 -8.97 21.00
C ARG A 177 -8.51 -10.31 21.04
N GLY A 178 -8.21 -10.79 22.24
CA GLY A 178 -7.51 -12.05 22.43
C GLY A 178 -6.03 -11.99 21.98
N ALA A 179 -5.50 -13.11 21.49
CA ALA A 179 -4.07 -13.28 21.21
C ALA A 179 -3.64 -12.82 19.80
N ARG A 180 -4.59 -12.48 18.90
CA ARG A 180 -4.24 -12.08 17.53
C ARG A 180 -3.75 -10.63 17.52
N PRO A 181 -2.59 -10.36 16.91
CA PRO A 181 -2.11 -8.99 16.78
C PRO A 181 -3.02 -8.19 15.85
N VAL A 182 -3.13 -6.90 16.12
CA VAL A 182 -3.86 -5.94 15.27
C VAL A 182 -2.88 -4.94 14.72
N THR A 183 -3.00 -4.63 13.44
CA THR A 183 -2.13 -3.69 12.74
C THR A 183 -2.91 -2.52 12.18
N THR A 184 -2.24 -1.39 12.04
CA THR A 184 -2.79 -0.21 11.37
C THR A 184 -1.74 0.44 10.50
N LEU A 185 -2.21 1.10 9.43
CA LEU A 185 -1.42 1.94 8.56
C LEU A 185 -1.86 3.38 8.75
N ARG A 186 -0.90 4.28 8.98
CA ARG A 186 -1.13 5.73 9.11
C ARG A 186 -0.23 6.48 8.16
N ARG A 187 -0.60 7.70 7.84
CA ARG A 187 0.23 8.59 7.03
C ARG A 187 0.80 9.69 7.92
N ALA A 188 2.12 9.84 7.92
CA ALA A 188 2.81 10.92 8.60
C ALA A 188 2.71 12.25 7.82
N ALA A 189 3.06 13.36 8.47
CA ALA A 189 2.98 14.70 7.91
C ALA A 189 3.88 14.88 6.66
N ASP A 190 4.99 14.17 6.58
CA ASP A 190 5.91 14.15 5.43
C ASP A 190 5.41 13.27 4.26
N GLY A 191 4.24 12.60 4.44
CA GLY A 191 3.65 11.67 3.49
C GLY A 191 4.25 10.26 3.53
N SER A 192 5.15 9.96 4.48
CA SER A 192 5.62 8.59 4.73
C SER A 192 4.52 7.77 5.41
N PHE A 193 4.65 6.42 5.31
CA PHE A 193 3.76 5.53 6.01
C PHE A 193 4.34 5.15 7.36
N VAL A 194 3.47 5.15 8.37
CA VAL A 194 3.77 4.66 9.71
C VAL A 194 2.90 3.44 9.97
N LEU A 195 3.55 2.34 10.25
CA LEU A 195 2.93 1.06 10.59
C LEU A 195 2.80 0.98 12.11
N GLY A 196 1.64 0.58 12.58
CA GLY A 196 1.38 0.25 13.98
C GLY A 196 1.04 -1.23 14.13
N ALA A 197 1.53 -1.88 15.18
CA ALA A 197 1.14 -3.24 15.54
C ALA A 197 0.96 -3.37 17.05
N ALA A 198 -0.16 -3.95 17.48
CA ALA A 198 -0.47 -4.22 18.87
C ALA A 198 -0.59 -5.71 19.13
N ALA A 199 -0.02 -6.20 20.24
CA ALA A 199 -0.13 -7.58 20.69
C ALA A 199 -0.33 -7.63 22.21
N ALA A 200 -1.22 -8.53 22.68
CA ALA A 200 -1.50 -8.69 24.09
C ALA A 200 -0.34 -9.39 24.81
N VAL A 201 0.00 -8.92 26.01
CA VAL A 201 0.94 -9.56 26.92
C VAL A 201 0.11 -10.16 28.05
N GLY A 202 -0.05 -11.46 28.05
CA GLY A 202 -0.95 -12.22 28.92
C GLY A 202 -1.17 -11.65 30.32
N GLY A 203 -2.33 -11.04 30.58
CA GLY A 203 -2.73 -10.47 31.88
C GLY A 203 -1.96 -9.24 32.34
N ILE A 204 -0.96 -8.76 31.59
CA ILE A 204 -0.07 -7.66 31.99
C ILE A 204 -0.46 -6.35 31.28
N GLY A 205 -0.72 -6.44 29.96
CA GLY A 205 -1.00 -5.25 29.16
C GLY A 205 -0.83 -5.51 27.67
N THR A 206 -0.34 -4.50 26.94
CA THR A 206 -0.24 -4.55 25.49
C THR A 206 1.11 -4.01 25.01
N ILE A 207 1.82 -4.80 24.20
CA ILE A 207 2.94 -4.29 23.39
C ILE A 207 2.38 -3.55 22.19
N HIS A 208 2.94 -2.38 21.94
CA HIS A 208 2.67 -1.59 20.76
C HIS A 208 3.97 -1.22 20.05
N LEU A 209 4.10 -1.64 18.82
CA LEU A 209 5.21 -1.28 17.94
C LEU A 209 4.76 -0.22 16.94
N THR A 210 5.63 0.74 16.68
CA THR A 210 5.44 1.76 15.64
C THR A 210 6.69 1.83 14.78
N ASP A 211 6.55 1.63 13.47
CA ASP A 211 7.65 1.65 12.51
C ASP A 211 7.38 2.63 11.37
N ASN A 212 8.41 3.36 10.93
CA ASN A 212 8.30 4.27 9.81
C ASN A 212 8.78 3.60 8.52
N ALA A 213 7.88 3.38 7.57
CA ALA A 213 8.18 2.86 6.25
C ALA A 213 8.65 3.96 5.25
N GLY A 214 9.26 5.04 5.74
CA GLY A 214 9.76 6.14 4.91
C GLY A 214 10.87 5.72 3.94
N ASP A 215 11.63 4.66 4.26
CA ASP A 215 12.59 4.03 3.37
C ASP A 215 11.91 3.46 2.11
N LEU A 216 10.79 2.73 2.26
CA LEU A 216 10.00 2.25 1.13
C LEU A 216 9.47 3.39 0.28
N THR A 217 8.98 4.44 0.93
CA THR A 217 8.48 5.63 0.24
C THR A 217 9.60 6.32 -0.56
N ARG A 218 10.82 6.33 -0.06
CA ARG A 218 12.00 6.89 -0.77
C ARG A 218 12.40 6.04 -1.97
N ILE A 219 12.48 4.73 -1.83
CA ILE A 219 12.83 3.80 -2.91
C ILE A 219 11.80 3.91 -4.03
N LEU A 220 10.51 3.82 -3.72
CA LEU A 220 9.44 3.92 -4.71
C LEU A 220 9.39 5.28 -5.43
N ARG A 221 9.77 6.37 -4.76
CA ARG A 221 9.90 7.70 -5.38
C ARG A 221 11.12 7.80 -6.28
N ALA A 222 12.25 7.20 -5.91
CA ALA A 222 13.46 7.19 -6.72
C ALA A 222 13.24 6.41 -8.02
N GLU A 223 12.60 5.25 -7.98
CA GLU A 223 12.27 4.45 -9.17
C GLU A 223 11.31 5.17 -10.11
N ARG A 224 10.31 5.90 -9.59
CA ARG A 224 9.43 6.73 -10.43
C ARG A 224 10.19 7.83 -11.19
N LEU A 225 11.21 8.43 -10.57
CA LEU A 225 12.00 9.49 -11.22
C LEU A 225 12.98 8.94 -12.24
N THR A 226 13.54 7.75 -12.05
CA THR A 226 14.45 7.11 -13.01
C THR A 226 13.73 6.52 -14.22
N SER A 227 12.45 6.18 -14.08
CA SER A 227 11.63 5.65 -15.19
C SER A 227 11.12 6.73 -16.16
N PHE A 228 11.32 8.02 -15.85
CA PHE A 228 10.92 9.15 -16.71
C PHE A 228 12.08 9.76 -17.52
N TRP A 229 13.30 9.19 -17.43
CA TRP A 229 14.47 9.55 -18.22
C TRP A 229 14.96 8.37 -19.06
#